data_aebf07b8eb76d7c04a822c1cd714f163
#
_entry.id   aebf07b8eb76d7c04a822c1cd714f163
#
_cell.length_a   1.000
_cell.length_b   1.000
_cell.length_c   1.000
_cell.angle_alpha   90.00
_cell.angle_beta   90.00
_cell.angle_gamma   90.00
#
_symmetry.space_group_name_H-M   'P 1'
#
loop_
_entity.id
_entity.type
_entity.pdbx_description
1 polymer ?
#
loop_
_entity_poly.entity_id
_entity_poly.type
_entity_poly.pdbx_seq_one_letter_code
_entity_poly.pdbx_strand_id
1 'polypeptide(L)'
;MIKIQVLFLLIILSIEICYSLIPIERNAQSSVLVDKKLFFLGGTSSKPAAFPLDQILYLDVSKPFNTAVPPFEVLNISIPFRSTFATAFLSPQKDVIYLFGGSMWDVNTNAYNYNKSVLYSFNLENNEWTIPTTNGIAPEHRRTINGVINNENGKFYVFSGHIDYFTGANNSRALNDMNIFDTISLTWSKGPIENAPLPRKVRGAILENRYYHSAVLTSDERIVIFGGCRNDRPVLNQLAVLNTKVVPYEWSIPTSAPPLPLTTHSHSATLVGNYMFINFGEIYPKNDSLIQKPFFYILDARNFAWVEQYEPRSTNSPDNAKKINIILGIVVGFSVVSIAAYLGYKYFKKQKVHRHAEQAKHCVSYN
;
A
#
# COMPACT_ATOMS: atom_id res chain seq x y z
N MET A 1 17.15 13.14 -43.17
CA MET A 1 17.35 11.90 -42.38
C MET A 1 17.87 12.13 -40.96
N ILE A 2 18.95 12.87 -40.78
CA ILE A 2 19.54 13.11 -39.43
C ILE A 2 18.55 13.70 -38.41
N LYS A 3 17.69 14.67 -38.80
CA LYS A 3 16.69 15.29 -37.88
C LYS A 3 15.60 14.30 -37.40
N ILE A 4 15.24 13.32 -38.21
CA ILE A 4 14.24 12.29 -37.84
C ILE A 4 14.87 11.27 -36.88
N GLN A 5 16.12 10.92 -37.09
CA GLN A 5 16.88 10.04 -36.18
C GLN A 5 17.10 10.68 -34.81
N VAL A 6 17.39 11.99 -34.77
CA VAL A 6 17.53 12.71 -33.50
C VAL A 6 16.19 12.82 -32.75
N LEU A 7 15.07 13.03 -33.46
CA LEU A 7 13.73 13.06 -32.85
C LEU A 7 13.34 11.67 -32.31
N PHE A 8 13.67 10.61 -33.02
CA PHE A 8 13.44 9.23 -32.56
C PHE A 8 14.32 8.88 -31.35
N LEU A 9 15.57 9.35 -31.34
CA LEU A 9 16.48 9.18 -30.19
C LEU A 9 15.98 9.97 -28.95
N LEU A 10 15.46 11.19 -29.15
CA LEU A 10 14.88 11.98 -28.08
C LEU A 10 13.57 11.37 -27.53
N ILE A 11 12.76 10.73 -28.37
CA ILE A 11 11.56 10.00 -27.92
C ILE A 11 11.95 8.74 -27.17
N ILE A 12 13.00 8.03 -27.60
CA ILE A 12 13.49 6.84 -26.87
C ILE A 12 14.13 7.22 -25.54
N LEU A 13 14.84 8.35 -25.47
CA LEU A 13 15.42 8.87 -24.23
C LEU A 13 14.37 9.44 -23.24
N SER A 14 13.17 9.77 -23.72
CA SER A 14 12.05 10.20 -22.85
C SER A 14 11.18 9.05 -22.36
N ILE A 15 11.40 7.83 -22.82
CA ILE A 15 10.82 6.62 -22.21
C ILE A 15 11.69 6.28 -21.02
N GLU A 16 11.42 6.87 -19.88
CA GLU A 16 11.87 6.33 -18.59
C GLU A 16 11.26 4.92 -18.48
N ILE A 17 12.07 3.89 -18.78
CA ILE A 17 11.72 2.52 -18.48
C ILE A 17 11.77 2.43 -16.96
N CYS A 18 10.65 2.75 -16.33
CA CYS A 18 10.48 2.57 -14.90
C CYS A 18 10.46 1.06 -14.65
N TYR A 19 11.62 0.49 -14.36
CA TYR A 19 11.67 -0.86 -13.84
C TYR A 19 11.02 -0.84 -12.46
N SER A 20 9.79 -1.35 -12.39
CA SER A 20 9.15 -1.58 -11.10
C SER A 20 9.98 -2.59 -10.31
N LEU A 21 10.37 -2.21 -9.10
CA LEU A 21 11.02 -3.14 -8.18
C LEU A 21 10.03 -4.27 -7.87
N ILE A 22 10.45 -5.51 -8.07
CA ILE A 22 9.71 -6.67 -7.57
C ILE A 22 10.20 -6.93 -6.15
N PRO A 23 9.40 -6.59 -5.12
CA PRO A 23 9.82 -6.78 -3.75
C PRO A 23 9.89 -8.27 -3.40
N ILE A 24 10.71 -8.59 -2.40
CA ILE A 24 10.73 -9.93 -1.80
C ILE A 24 9.34 -10.21 -1.24
N GLU A 25 8.85 -11.42 -1.50
CA GLU A 25 7.62 -11.93 -0.89
C GLU A 25 7.68 -11.82 0.63
N ARG A 26 6.62 -11.32 1.23
CA ARG A 26 6.55 -11.17 2.69
C ARG A 26 5.16 -11.39 3.23
N ASN A 27 5.11 -11.75 4.49
CA ASN A 27 3.88 -11.79 5.28
C ASN A 27 4.16 -11.21 6.67
N ALA A 28 3.11 -10.94 7.43
CA ALA A 28 3.21 -10.42 8.79
C ALA A 28 3.95 -9.06 8.90
N GLN A 29 4.03 -8.29 7.82
CA GLN A 29 4.53 -6.92 7.82
C GLN A 29 3.49 -5.95 8.38
N SER A 30 3.97 -4.81 8.85
CA SER A 30 3.11 -3.66 9.17
C SER A 30 3.01 -2.72 7.97
N SER A 31 1.90 -1.97 7.86
CA SER A 31 1.77 -0.90 6.88
C SER A 31 1.21 0.36 7.51
N VAL A 32 1.67 1.52 7.03
CA VAL A 32 1.23 2.84 7.51
C VAL A 32 1.29 3.86 6.38
N LEU A 33 0.25 4.68 6.28
CA LEU A 33 0.18 5.78 5.31
C LEU A 33 0.74 7.05 5.94
N VAL A 34 1.73 7.65 5.27
CA VAL A 34 2.31 8.95 5.62
C VAL A 34 2.11 9.86 4.41
N ASP A 35 1.23 10.81 4.53
CA ASP A 35 0.81 11.72 3.45
C ASP A 35 0.42 10.98 2.16
N LYS A 36 1.33 10.86 1.23
CA LYS A 36 1.13 10.20 -0.08
C LYS A 36 2.02 8.98 -0.28
N LYS A 37 2.68 8.52 0.78
CA LYS A 37 3.53 7.33 0.76
C LYS A 37 2.96 6.26 1.69
N LEU A 38 2.68 5.10 1.15
CA LEU A 38 2.29 3.92 1.91
C LEU A 38 3.56 3.11 2.21
N PHE A 39 3.96 3.08 3.47
CA PHE A 39 5.14 2.37 3.95
C PHE A 39 4.80 0.93 4.38
N PHE A 40 5.75 0.03 4.16
CA PHE A 40 5.71 -1.37 4.59
C PHE A 40 6.96 -1.68 5.38
N LEU A 41 6.78 -2.12 6.61
CA LEU A 41 7.84 -2.33 7.59
C LEU A 41 7.90 -3.80 8.00
N GLY A 42 9.08 -4.38 7.95
CA GLY A 42 9.32 -5.74 8.43
C GLY A 42 8.61 -6.81 7.62
N GLY A 43 8.09 -7.79 8.32
CA GLY A 43 7.53 -9.02 7.77
C GLY A 43 8.55 -10.13 7.71
N THR A 44 8.13 -11.29 7.23
CA THR A 44 9.00 -12.46 7.02
C THR A 44 8.81 -12.99 5.60
N SER A 45 9.88 -13.54 5.05
CA SER A 45 9.84 -14.26 3.76
C SER A 45 9.93 -15.76 4.01
N SER A 46 9.23 -16.53 3.21
CA SER A 46 9.33 -18.00 3.22
C SER A 46 10.54 -18.53 2.43
N LYS A 47 11.26 -17.66 1.72
CA LYS A 47 12.40 -18.04 0.86
C LYS A 47 13.60 -17.12 1.09
N PRO A 48 14.83 -17.65 1.17
CA PRO A 48 15.23 -19.08 1.21
C PRO A 48 15.02 -19.73 2.56
N ALA A 49 14.73 -18.99 3.60
CA ALA A 49 14.37 -19.43 4.95
C ALA A 49 13.42 -18.42 5.56
N ALA A 50 12.61 -18.82 6.55
CA ALA A 50 11.68 -17.94 7.26
C ALA A 50 12.44 -16.90 8.11
N PHE A 51 13.05 -15.91 7.45
CA PHE A 51 13.77 -14.83 8.10
C PHE A 51 12.93 -13.57 8.15
N PRO A 52 12.87 -12.88 9.30
CA PRO A 52 12.33 -11.55 9.37
C PRO A 52 13.12 -10.58 8.50
N LEU A 53 12.43 -9.64 7.86
CA LEU A 53 13.01 -8.69 6.92
C LEU A 53 13.31 -7.35 7.62
N ASP A 54 14.41 -6.73 7.21
CA ASP A 54 14.86 -5.41 7.66
C ASP A 54 14.65 -4.30 6.62
N GLN A 55 14.03 -4.62 5.50
CA GLN A 55 13.79 -3.70 4.40
C GLN A 55 12.51 -2.89 4.63
N ILE A 56 12.59 -1.57 4.50
CA ILE A 56 11.42 -0.69 4.38
C ILE A 56 11.11 -0.48 2.90
N LEU A 57 9.89 -0.81 2.51
CA LEU A 57 9.36 -0.46 1.20
C LEU A 57 8.38 0.70 1.33
N TYR A 58 8.20 1.44 0.27
CA TYR A 58 7.08 2.37 0.16
C TYR A 58 6.50 2.38 -1.25
N LEU A 59 5.28 2.88 -1.35
CA LEU A 59 4.53 3.07 -2.57
C LEU A 59 4.01 4.52 -2.60
N ASP A 60 4.33 5.28 -3.66
CA ASP A 60 3.79 6.62 -3.86
C ASP A 60 2.34 6.52 -4.38
N VAL A 61 1.39 6.72 -3.47
CA VAL A 61 -0.05 6.66 -3.78
C VAL A 61 -0.60 8.01 -4.30
N SER A 62 0.26 8.96 -4.65
CA SER A 62 -0.14 10.18 -5.35
C SER A 62 -0.20 10.01 -6.86
N LYS A 63 0.31 8.92 -7.39
CA LYS A 63 0.39 8.62 -8.82
C LYS A 63 -0.50 7.43 -9.17
N PRO A 64 -1.05 7.41 -10.40
CA PRO A 64 -1.78 6.24 -10.88
C PRO A 64 -0.81 5.08 -11.16
N PHE A 65 -1.27 3.85 -10.97
CA PHE A 65 -0.52 2.65 -11.31
C PHE A 65 -1.43 1.44 -11.50
N ASN A 66 -0.91 0.43 -12.22
CA ASN A 66 -1.56 -0.86 -12.36
C ASN A 66 -1.24 -1.75 -11.14
N THR A 67 -2.25 -2.38 -10.56
CA THR A 67 -2.12 -3.22 -9.35
C THR A 67 -1.33 -4.51 -9.59
N ALA A 68 -1.22 -4.97 -10.83
CA ALA A 68 -0.38 -6.13 -11.16
C ALA A 68 1.13 -5.81 -11.09
N VAL A 69 1.50 -4.51 -11.23
CA VAL A 69 2.90 -4.07 -11.23
C VAL A 69 3.04 -2.79 -10.41
N PRO A 70 2.76 -2.83 -9.09
CA PRO A 70 2.85 -1.65 -8.25
C PRO A 70 4.30 -1.11 -8.23
N PRO A 71 4.50 0.20 -8.35
CA PRO A 71 5.84 0.81 -8.40
C PRO A 71 6.43 0.95 -6.99
N PHE A 72 6.80 -0.18 -6.38
CA PHE A 72 7.45 -0.18 -5.08
C PHE A 72 8.84 0.45 -5.15
N GLU A 73 9.18 1.17 -4.10
CA GLU A 73 10.49 1.73 -3.88
C GLU A 73 11.06 1.25 -2.54
N VAL A 74 12.37 1.13 -2.45
CA VAL A 74 13.08 0.77 -1.21
C VAL A 74 13.54 2.06 -0.53
N LEU A 75 13.24 2.18 0.74
CA LEU A 75 13.87 3.19 1.57
C LEU A 75 15.22 2.63 2.06
N ASN A 76 16.30 3.19 1.56
CA ASN A 76 17.65 2.72 1.86
C ASN A 76 18.13 3.23 3.22
N ILE A 77 17.58 2.66 4.28
CA ILE A 77 17.87 3.00 5.66
C ILE A 77 18.19 1.72 6.42
N SER A 78 19.17 1.80 7.30
CA SER A 78 19.50 0.72 8.22
C SER A 78 18.41 0.60 9.30
N ILE A 79 17.81 -0.57 9.44
CA ILE A 79 16.86 -0.89 10.51
C ILE A 79 17.63 -1.67 11.59
N PRO A 80 17.60 -1.24 12.86
CA PRO A 80 18.35 -1.90 13.93
C PRO A 80 17.72 -3.24 14.37
N PHE A 81 16.58 -3.60 13.82
CA PHE A 81 15.85 -4.82 14.14
C PHE A 81 15.03 -5.28 12.94
N ARG A 82 14.60 -6.52 12.97
CA ARG A 82 13.59 -7.08 12.05
C ARG A 82 12.32 -7.37 12.84
N SER A 83 11.15 -7.13 12.26
CA SER A 83 9.87 -7.31 12.99
C SER A 83 8.85 -8.06 12.17
N THR A 84 8.04 -8.88 12.86
CA THR A 84 6.88 -9.55 12.29
C THR A 84 5.67 -9.42 13.21
N PHE A 85 4.48 -9.32 12.66
CA PHE A 85 3.23 -9.20 13.42
C PHE A 85 3.17 -8.01 14.39
N ALA A 86 3.95 -6.97 14.11
CA ALA A 86 3.85 -5.68 14.78
C ALA A 86 2.71 -4.84 14.20
N THR A 87 2.37 -3.75 14.86
CA THR A 87 1.47 -2.75 14.31
C THR A 87 2.19 -1.40 14.18
N ALA A 88 2.03 -0.75 13.03
CA ALA A 88 2.58 0.57 12.77
C ALA A 88 1.48 1.63 12.80
N PHE A 89 1.80 2.81 13.32
CA PHE A 89 0.90 3.96 13.32
C PHE A 89 1.70 5.26 13.21
N LEU A 90 1.05 6.28 12.69
CA LEU A 90 1.65 7.59 12.47
C LEU A 90 1.28 8.53 13.62
N SER A 91 2.24 9.36 14.06
CA SER A 91 1.94 10.48 14.97
C SER A 91 0.92 11.44 14.35
N PRO A 92 0.11 12.14 15.13
CA PRO A 92 -0.79 13.17 14.61
C PRO A 92 -0.09 14.28 13.84
N GLN A 93 1.15 14.60 14.21
CA GLN A 93 2.02 15.59 13.57
C GLN A 93 2.57 15.08 12.23
N LYS A 94 2.45 13.76 11.98
CA LYS A 94 2.92 13.05 10.78
C LYS A 94 4.44 13.09 10.58
N ASP A 95 5.18 13.22 11.65
CA ASP A 95 6.64 13.29 11.69
C ASP A 95 7.31 12.01 12.19
N VAL A 96 6.54 11.16 12.90
CA VAL A 96 7.04 9.92 13.50
C VAL A 96 6.14 8.74 13.18
N ILE A 97 6.74 7.68 12.64
CA ILE A 97 6.11 6.36 12.59
C ILE A 97 6.48 5.61 13.86
N TYR A 98 5.48 5.17 14.60
CA TYR A 98 5.65 4.22 15.71
C TYR A 98 5.44 2.81 15.22
N LEU A 99 6.25 1.88 15.74
CA LEU A 99 6.10 0.44 15.54
C LEU A 99 6.00 -0.24 16.91
N PHE A 100 4.87 -0.85 17.17
CA PHE A 100 4.56 -1.44 18.47
C PHE A 100 4.41 -2.96 18.39
N GLY A 101 5.02 -3.65 19.35
CA GLY A 101 4.89 -5.10 19.53
C GLY A 101 5.49 -5.92 18.39
N GLY A 102 4.91 -7.09 18.14
CA GLY A 102 5.42 -8.04 17.17
C GLY A 102 6.54 -8.92 17.71
N SER A 103 7.02 -9.86 16.90
CA SER A 103 8.26 -10.59 17.20
C SER A 103 9.43 -9.76 16.69
N MET A 104 10.31 -9.37 17.56
CA MET A 104 11.47 -8.54 17.28
C MET A 104 12.74 -9.35 17.21
N TRP A 105 13.49 -9.23 16.12
CA TRP A 105 14.76 -9.88 15.90
C TRP A 105 15.88 -8.84 15.87
N ASP A 106 16.87 -9.01 16.73
CA ASP A 106 18.04 -8.14 16.77
C ASP A 106 19.05 -8.60 15.70
N VAL A 107 19.39 -7.69 14.78
CA VAL A 107 20.32 -8.00 13.68
C VAL A 107 21.76 -8.20 14.14
N ASN A 108 22.15 -7.58 15.24
CA ASN A 108 23.53 -7.65 15.74
C ASN A 108 23.79 -8.94 16.51
N THR A 109 22.82 -9.37 17.33
CA THR A 109 22.92 -10.60 18.12
C THR A 109 22.41 -11.83 17.38
N ASN A 110 21.74 -11.63 16.23
CA ASN A 110 21.09 -12.66 15.42
C ASN A 110 20.13 -13.54 16.26
N ALA A 111 19.36 -12.91 17.14
CA ALA A 111 18.45 -13.58 18.06
C ALA A 111 17.15 -12.79 18.27
N TYR A 112 16.11 -13.46 18.76
CA TYR A 112 14.91 -12.76 19.21
C TYR A 112 15.22 -11.87 20.41
N ASN A 113 14.70 -10.66 20.35
CA ASN A 113 14.92 -9.68 21.40
C ASN A 113 13.69 -9.63 22.33
N TYR A 114 13.81 -10.31 23.43
CA TYR A 114 12.74 -10.40 24.42
C TYR A 114 12.74 -9.27 25.46
N ASN A 115 13.87 -8.58 25.61
CA ASN A 115 14.12 -7.68 26.74
C ASN A 115 14.09 -6.20 26.39
N LYS A 116 13.84 -5.86 25.13
CA LYS A 116 13.82 -4.46 24.70
C LYS A 116 12.41 -3.90 24.58
N SER A 117 12.35 -2.59 24.42
CA SER A 117 11.11 -1.85 24.26
C SER A 117 10.22 -2.49 23.21
N VAL A 118 8.96 -2.62 23.56
CA VAL A 118 7.92 -3.04 22.62
C VAL A 118 7.52 -1.93 21.66
N LEU A 119 8.07 -0.72 21.83
CA LEU A 119 7.78 0.46 21.04
C LEU A 119 9.06 1.04 20.44
N TYR A 120 9.10 1.15 19.13
CA TYR A 120 10.12 1.89 18.38
C TYR A 120 9.48 3.09 17.71
N SER A 121 10.27 4.13 17.50
CA SER A 121 9.88 5.32 16.73
C SER A 121 10.87 5.56 15.59
N PHE A 122 10.35 5.88 14.43
CA PHE A 122 11.09 6.26 13.24
C PHE A 122 10.77 7.72 12.93
N ASN A 123 11.76 8.58 13.04
CA ASN A 123 11.62 9.98 12.68
C ASN A 123 11.76 10.16 11.16
N LEU A 124 10.76 10.76 10.53
CA LEU A 124 10.68 10.91 9.07
C LEU A 124 11.55 12.03 8.52
N GLU A 125 12.01 12.96 9.38
CA GLU A 125 12.85 14.09 8.96
C GLU A 125 14.31 13.67 8.84
N ASN A 126 14.85 13.00 9.87
CA ASN A 126 16.24 12.59 9.92
C ASN A 126 16.48 11.11 9.57
N ASN A 127 15.41 10.34 9.36
CA ASN A 127 15.44 8.91 9.05
C ASN A 127 16.11 8.04 10.14
N GLU A 128 15.89 8.37 11.39
CA GLU A 128 16.50 7.66 12.51
C GLU A 128 15.47 6.84 13.29
N TRP A 129 15.92 5.64 13.71
CA TRP A 129 15.18 4.78 14.63
C TRP A 129 15.63 5.04 16.06
N THR A 130 14.65 5.22 16.95
CA THR A 130 14.90 5.40 18.38
C THR A 130 13.93 4.53 19.21
N ILE A 131 14.26 4.35 20.48
CA ILE A 131 13.36 3.76 21.47
C ILE A 131 12.91 4.92 22.35
N PRO A 132 11.65 5.37 22.24
CA PRO A 132 11.17 6.49 23.02
C PRO A 132 11.14 6.13 24.51
N THR A 133 11.56 7.06 25.34
CA THR A 133 11.33 6.95 26.78
C THR A 133 9.86 7.22 27.06
N THR A 134 9.17 6.20 27.56
CA THR A 134 7.74 6.28 27.84
C THR A 134 7.45 6.32 29.33
N ASN A 135 6.37 6.97 29.71
CA ASN A 135 5.85 7.01 31.07
C ASN A 135 4.71 6.00 31.24
N GLY A 136 4.33 5.74 32.51
CA GLY A 136 3.26 4.82 32.84
C GLY A 136 3.71 3.35 32.72
N ILE A 137 2.73 2.45 32.67
CA ILE A 137 2.98 1.00 32.62
C ILE A 137 2.76 0.56 31.17
N ALA A 138 3.85 0.29 30.48
CA ALA A 138 3.80 -0.31 29.14
C ALA A 138 3.15 -1.69 29.19
N PRO A 139 2.36 -2.08 28.17
CA PRO A 139 1.79 -3.40 28.08
C PRO A 139 2.86 -4.48 27.89
N GLU A 140 2.52 -5.72 28.23
CA GLU A 140 3.37 -6.87 27.94
C GLU A 140 3.69 -6.94 26.45
N HIS A 141 4.90 -7.41 26.14
CA HIS A 141 5.32 -7.66 24.76
C HIS A 141 4.38 -8.67 24.10
N ARG A 142 3.80 -8.30 22.98
CA ARG A 142 2.76 -9.06 22.29
C ARG A 142 2.88 -8.93 20.77
N ARG A 143 2.34 -9.89 20.06
CA ARG A 143 2.27 -9.90 18.60
C ARG A 143 0.83 -10.14 18.10
N THR A 144 0.61 -10.09 16.80
CA THR A 144 -0.72 -10.22 16.17
C THR A 144 -1.72 -9.19 16.71
N ILE A 145 -1.28 -7.95 16.75
CA ILE A 145 -1.96 -6.84 17.39
C ILE A 145 -2.75 -6.07 16.36
N ASN A 146 -3.96 -5.66 16.75
CA ASN A 146 -4.68 -4.61 16.06
C ASN A 146 -4.68 -3.35 16.94
N GLY A 147 -4.34 -2.23 16.32
CA GLY A 147 -4.34 -0.94 17.01
C GLY A 147 -4.87 0.16 16.10
N VAL A 148 -5.50 1.15 16.71
CA VAL A 148 -6.10 2.30 16.02
C VAL A 148 -5.61 3.58 16.65
N ILE A 149 -5.09 4.49 15.83
CA ILE A 149 -4.73 5.86 16.26
C ILE A 149 -5.92 6.79 16.05
N ASN A 150 -6.25 7.57 17.08
CA ASN A 150 -7.11 8.72 16.95
C ASN A 150 -6.23 9.94 16.69
N ASN A 151 -6.27 10.44 15.46
CA ASN A 151 -5.44 11.56 15.03
C ASN A 151 -5.84 12.91 15.66
N GLU A 152 -7.04 13.04 16.23
CA GLU A 152 -7.49 14.28 16.86
C GLU A 152 -6.86 14.48 18.24
N ASN A 153 -6.70 13.38 19.01
CA ASN A 153 -6.20 13.44 20.39
C ASN A 153 -4.85 12.74 20.59
N GLY A 154 -4.26 12.17 19.54
CA GLY A 154 -2.97 11.50 19.59
C GLY A 154 -2.93 10.19 20.37
N LYS A 155 -4.09 9.60 20.66
CA LYS A 155 -4.15 8.34 21.42
C LYS A 155 -4.21 7.14 20.51
N PHE A 156 -3.26 6.25 20.70
CA PHE A 156 -3.20 4.94 20.05
C PHE A 156 -3.79 3.88 20.99
N TYR A 157 -4.82 3.21 20.53
CA TYR A 157 -5.53 2.17 21.26
C TYR A 157 -5.08 0.81 20.77
N VAL A 158 -4.56 0.00 21.69
CA VAL A 158 -4.09 -1.37 21.44
C VAL A 158 -5.08 -2.35 22.05
N PHE A 159 -5.59 -3.24 21.23
CA PHE A 159 -6.51 -4.29 21.66
C PHE A 159 -5.88 -5.66 21.56
N SER A 160 -6.09 -6.48 22.57
CA SER A 160 -5.77 -7.90 22.53
C SER A 160 -4.32 -8.17 22.11
N GLY A 161 -4.10 -9.17 21.31
CA GLY A 161 -2.81 -9.68 20.90
C GLY A 161 -2.53 -11.05 21.50
N HIS A 162 -1.37 -11.57 21.17
CA HIS A 162 -0.93 -12.89 21.60
C HIS A 162 0.48 -12.81 22.17
N ILE A 163 0.70 -13.47 23.28
CA ILE A 163 2.05 -13.67 23.85
C ILE A 163 2.42 -15.13 23.75
N ASP A 164 3.67 -15.39 23.40
CA ASP A 164 4.23 -16.73 23.26
C ASP A 164 5.76 -16.68 23.31
N TYR A 165 6.40 -17.77 22.93
CA TYR A 165 7.86 -17.86 22.85
C TYR A 165 8.49 -16.71 22.05
N PHE A 166 7.88 -16.27 20.94
CA PHE A 166 8.42 -15.20 20.09
C PHE A 166 8.31 -13.80 20.70
N THR A 167 7.58 -13.67 21.80
CA THR A 167 7.47 -12.47 22.63
C THR A 167 8.15 -12.64 23.99
N GLY A 168 8.85 -13.75 24.22
CA GLY A 168 9.57 -14.04 25.44
C GLY A 168 8.72 -14.63 26.56
N ALA A 169 7.51 -15.05 26.28
CA ALA A 169 6.65 -15.68 27.27
C ALA A 169 6.82 -17.20 27.31
N ASN A 170 6.87 -17.77 28.51
CA ASN A 170 6.95 -19.22 28.69
C ASN A 170 5.64 -19.94 28.33
N ASN A 171 4.50 -19.23 28.46
CA ASN A 171 3.17 -19.76 28.19
C ASN A 171 2.50 -18.97 27.07
N SER A 172 1.98 -19.69 26.09
CA SER A 172 1.22 -19.10 24.99
C SER A 172 -0.19 -18.77 25.43
N ARG A 173 -0.62 -17.50 25.26
CA ARG A 173 -1.99 -17.06 25.58
C ARG A 173 -2.43 -15.86 24.74
N ALA A 174 -3.70 -15.82 24.41
CA ALA A 174 -4.34 -14.62 23.90
C ALA A 174 -4.59 -13.63 25.04
N LEU A 175 -4.44 -12.36 24.76
CA LEU A 175 -4.75 -11.26 25.65
C LEU A 175 -6.15 -10.72 25.36
N ASN A 176 -6.81 -10.17 26.37
CA ASN A 176 -8.12 -9.56 26.25
C ASN A 176 -8.13 -8.27 27.08
N ASP A 177 -7.19 -7.40 26.78
CA ASP A 177 -7.02 -6.12 27.42
C ASP A 177 -7.05 -4.98 26.38
N MET A 178 -7.20 -3.76 26.85
CA MET A 178 -6.98 -2.57 26.08
C MET A 178 -5.93 -1.70 26.77
N ASN A 179 -4.94 -1.26 26.00
CA ASN A 179 -3.95 -0.29 26.45
C ASN A 179 -3.97 0.93 25.54
N ILE A 180 -3.67 2.08 26.11
CA ILE A 180 -3.70 3.35 25.41
C ILE A 180 -2.30 3.97 25.51
N PHE A 181 -1.73 4.31 24.37
CA PHE A 181 -0.51 5.10 24.28
C PHE A 181 -0.86 6.52 23.81
N ASP A 182 -0.54 7.48 24.63
CA ASP A 182 -0.65 8.89 24.28
C ASP A 182 0.65 9.32 23.60
N THR A 183 0.60 9.60 22.30
CA THR A 183 1.76 9.96 21.49
C THR A 183 2.31 11.35 21.78
N ILE A 184 1.54 12.20 22.45
CA ILE A 184 1.93 13.58 22.81
C ILE A 184 2.73 13.58 24.12
N SER A 185 2.19 12.91 25.12
CA SER A 185 2.87 12.80 26.45
C SER A 185 3.78 11.60 26.58
N LEU A 186 3.84 10.74 25.57
CA LEU A 186 4.55 9.44 25.56
C LEU A 186 4.17 8.57 26.77
N THR A 187 2.89 8.52 27.11
CA THR A 187 2.41 7.86 28.32
C THR A 187 1.50 6.68 28.03
N TRP A 188 1.80 5.54 28.65
CA TRP A 188 0.95 4.36 28.62
C TRP A 188 -0.09 4.41 29.77
N SER A 189 -1.30 4.03 29.44
CA SER A 189 -2.39 3.83 30.40
C SER A 189 -3.23 2.61 30.03
N LYS A 190 -3.88 2.02 31.02
CA LYS A 190 -4.88 0.98 30.76
C LYS A 190 -6.19 1.64 30.31
N GLY A 191 -6.78 1.06 29.28
CA GLY A 191 -8.13 1.41 28.86
C GLY A 191 -9.20 0.90 29.83
N PRO A 192 -10.43 1.37 29.76
CA PRO A 192 -11.51 1.04 30.69
C PRO A 192 -12.04 -0.40 30.55
N ILE A 193 -11.38 -1.28 29.81
CA ILE A 193 -11.84 -2.62 29.50
C ILE A 193 -11.10 -3.66 30.33
N GLU A 194 -11.38 -3.68 31.64
CA GLU A 194 -11.46 -4.93 32.38
C GLU A 194 -12.94 -5.32 32.35
N ASN A 195 -13.32 -6.36 31.64
CA ASN A 195 -14.69 -6.83 31.46
C ASN A 195 -15.62 -5.93 30.64
N ALA A 196 -15.14 -5.39 29.50
CA ALA A 196 -16.10 -4.82 28.56
C ALA A 196 -17.15 -5.89 28.23
N PRO A 197 -18.44 -5.58 28.40
CA PRO A 197 -19.46 -6.50 27.94
C PRO A 197 -19.19 -6.74 26.45
N LEU A 198 -19.19 -8.01 26.03
CA LEU A 198 -19.19 -8.39 24.63
C LEU A 198 -20.04 -7.38 23.86
N PRO A 199 -19.60 -6.90 22.70
CA PRO A 199 -20.30 -5.81 22.01
C PRO A 199 -21.77 -6.13 21.95
N ARG A 200 -22.60 -5.12 22.27
CA ARG A 200 -24.05 -5.19 22.20
C ARG A 200 -24.45 -6.03 21.00
N LYS A 201 -25.44 -6.95 21.20
CA LYS A 201 -25.88 -7.91 20.18
C LYS A 201 -25.68 -7.38 18.78
N VAL A 202 -24.75 -8.01 18.07
CA VAL A 202 -24.52 -7.73 16.65
C VAL A 202 -25.59 -8.48 15.88
N ARG A 203 -26.19 -7.86 14.88
CA ARG A 203 -27.17 -8.48 13.99
C ARG A 203 -26.58 -8.70 12.59
N GLY A 204 -27.32 -9.37 11.73
CA GLY A 204 -26.96 -9.60 10.34
C GLY A 204 -26.20 -10.92 10.14
N ALA A 205 -25.21 -10.91 9.27
CA ALA A 205 -24.47 -12.10 8.89
C ALA A 205 -23.67 -12.69 10.06
N ILE A 206 -23.68 -14.01 10.18
CA ILE A 206 -22.84 -14.71 11.17
C ILE A 206 -21.45 -14.88 10.56
N LEU A 207 -20.44 -14.30 11.20
CA LEU A 207 -19.05 -14.45 10.80
C LEU A 207 -18.37 -15.57 11.58
N GLU A 208 -17.52 -16.30 10.87
CA GLU A 208 -16.57 -17.22 11.51
C GLU A 208 -15.52 -16.44 12.31
N ASN A 209 -15.14 -17.00 13.46
CA ASN A 209 -13.96 -16.53 14.19
C ASN A 209 -12.74 -16.66 13.27
N ARG A 210 -11.89 -15.64 13.26
CA ARG A 210 -10.71 -15.59 12.40
C ARG A 210 -9.54 -14.90 13.08
N TYR A 211 -8.34 -15.27 12.68
CA TYR A 211 -7.10 -14.61 13.05
C TYR A 211 -6.27 -14.32 11.78
N TYR A 212 -5.26 -13.46 11.89
CA TYR A 212 -4.42 -13.02 10.78
C TYR A 212 -5.18 -12.32 9.63
N HIS A 213 -6.35 -11.77 9.93
CA HIS A 213 -7.09 -10.91 9.01
C HIS A 213 -6.59 -9.47 9.12
N SER A 214 -6.99 -8.64 8.17
CA SER A 214 -6.85 -7.19 8.28
C SER A 214 -8.20 -6.51 8.43
N ALA A 215 -8.18 -5.29 8.98
CA ALA A 215 -9.38 -4.46 9.14
C ALA A 215 -9.02 -2.99 8.88
N VAL A 216 -9.92 -2.25 8.25
CA VAL A 216 -9.83 -0.80 8.09
C VAL A 216 -11.14 -0.15 8.47
N LEU A 217 -11.06 1.05 9.07
CA LEU A 217 -12.22 1.90 9.36
C LEU A 217 -12.39 2.92 8.22
N THR A 218 -13.53 2.90 7.57
CA THR A 218 -13.87 3.86 6.51
C THR A 218 -14.37 5.18 7.09
N SER A 219 -14.31 6.25 6.31
CA SER A 219 -14.80 7.58 6.72
C SER A 219 -16.30 7.63 6.98
N ASP A 220 -17.05 6.67 6.47
CA ASP A 220 -18.48 6.51 6.73
C ASP A 220 -18.78 5.53 7.88
N GLU A 221 -17.80 5.30 8.77
CA GLU A 221 -17.92 4.51 9.99
C GLU A 221 -18.31 3.04 9.77
N ARG A 222 -17.81 2.44 8.68
CA ARG A 222 -17.86 0.99 8.48
C ARG A 222 -16.49 0.37 8.73
N ILE A 223 -16.44 -0.79 9.38
CA ILE A 223 -15.23 -1.58 9.50
C ILE A 223 -15.27 -2.66 8.42
N VAL A 224 -14.31 -2.59 7.49
CA VAL A 224 -14.13 -3.58 6.43
C VAL A 224 -13.07 -4.56 6.87
N ILE A 225 -13.43 -5.85 6.96
CA ILE A 225 -12.53 -6.94 7.33
C ILE A 225 -12.25 -7.77 6.10
N PHE A 226 -10.98 -8.13 5.90
CA PHE A 226 -10.58 -8.97 4.79
C PHE A 226 -9.66 -10.12 5.23
N GLY A 227 -9.87 -11.31 4.62
CA GLY A 227 -9.04 -12.49 4.77
C GLY A 227 -9.06 -13.13 6.16
N GLY A 228 -7.94 -13.73 6.49
CA GLY A 228 -7.73 -14.46 7.72
C GLY A 228 -8.00 -15.96 7.61
N CYS A 229 -7.69 -16.66 8.67
CA CYS A 229 -7.86 -18.10 8.75
C CYS A 229 -8.46 -18.54 10.10
N ARG A 230 -8.92 -19.76 10.12
CA ARG A 230 -9.39 -20.48 11.29
C ARG A 230 -8.92 -21.93 11.22
N ASN A 231 -8.26 -22.42 12.26
CA ASN A 231 -7.70 -23.79 12.29
C ASN A 231 -6.86 -24.10 11.04
N ASP A 232 -5.99 -23.15 10.68
CA ASP A 232 -5.10 -23.21 9.51
C ASP A 232 -5.80 -23.45 8.17
N ARG A 233 -7.06 -23.03 8.08
CA ARG A 233 -7.86 -23.04 6.86
C ARG A 233 -8.40 -21.64 6.58
N PRO A 234 -8.57 -21.27 5.32
CA PRO A 234 -9.18 -20.00 4.98
C PRO A 234 -10.61 -19.93 5.50
N VAL A 235 -11.05 -18.76 5.94
CA VAL A 235 -12.45 -18.51 6.29
C VAL A 235 -13.32 -18.49 5.03
N LEU A 236 -14.57 -18.90 5.15
CA LEU A 236 -15.50 -18.92 4.01
C LEU A 236 -15.79 -17.52 3.46
N ASN A 237 -16.05 -16.58 4.36
CA ASN A 237 -16.36 -15.20 3.99
C ASN A 237 -15.10 -14.34 4.09
N GLN A 238 -14.33 -14.24 3.00
CA GLN A 238 -13.10 -13.48 2.98
C GLN A 238 -13.32 -11.98 3.21
N LEU A 239 -14.42 -11.42 2.72
CA LEU A 239 -14.81 -10.03 2.91
C LEU A 239 -16.04 -9.93 3.81
N ALA A 240 -15.97 -9.08 4.82
CA ALA A 240 -17.08 -8.78 5.70
C ALA A 240 -17.07 -7.31 6.12
N VAL A 241 -18.23 -6.75 6.40
CA VAL A 241 -18.40 -5.34 6.74
C VAL A 241 -19.28 -5.20 7.96
N LEU A 242 -18.77 -4.48 8.97
CA LEU A 242 -19.54 -4.07 10.13
C LEU A 242 -19.97 -2.62 9.98
N ASN A 243 -21.26 -2.40 9.98
CA ASN A 243 -21.84 -1.06 10.05
C ASN A 243 -21.93 -0.63 11.53
N THR A 244 -21.14 0.36 11.90
CA THR A 244 -21.11 0.89 13.27
C THR A 244 -22.02 2.10 13.49
N LYS A 245 -22.68 2.60 12.42
CA LYS A 245 -23.69 3.69 12.52
C LYS A 245 -25.01 3.25 13.12
N VAL A 246 -25.31 1.96 13.04
CA VAL A 246 -26.58 1.42 13.51
C VAL A 246 -26.42 0.74 14.86
N VAL A 247 -27.48 0.75 15.66
CA VAL A 247 -27.47 0.06 16.97
C VAL A 247 -28.66 -0.89 17.01
N PRO A 248 -28.43 -2.20 17.23
CA PRO A 248 -27.15 -2.89 17.37
C PRO A 248 -26.32 -2.85 16.06
N TYR A 249 -25.00 -2.97 16.16
CA TYR A 249 -24.13 -3.04 14.99
C TYR A 249 -24.54 -4.18 14.06
N GLU A 250 -24.30 -4.01 12.76
CA GLU A 250 -24.79 -4.95 11.77
C GLU A 250 -23.69 -5.47 10.85
N TRP A 251 -23.53 -6.79 10.80
CA TRP A 251 -22.65 -7.45 9.87
C TRP A 251 -23.32 -7.70 8.52
N SER A 252 -22.60 -7.46 7.46
CA SER A 252 -22.97 -7.81 6.09
C SER A 252 -21.79 -8.47 5.38
N ILE A 253 -22.12 -9.28 4.36
CA ILE A 253 -21.17 -9.93 3.48
C ILE A 253 -21.38 -9.37 2.09
N PRO A 254 -20.50 -8.51 1.59
CA PRO A 254 -20.61 -8.01 0.22
C PRO A 254 -20.47 -9.12 -0.80
N THR A 255 -21.25 -9.02 -1.88
CA THR A 255 -21.27 -10.00 -2.98
C THR A 255 -20.23 -9.72 -4.06
N SER A 256 -19.23 -8.90 -3.78
CA SER A 256 -18.14 -8.63 -4.73
C SER A 256 -17.39 -9.91 -5.08
N ALA A 257 -17.13 -10.11 -6.36
CA ALA A 257 -16.26 -11.20 -6.80
C ALA A 257 -14.79 -10.78 -6.55
N PRO A 258 -14.03 -11.48 -5.71
CA PRO A 258 -12.63 -11.20 -5.56
C PRO A 258 -11.85 -11.56 -6.84
N PRO A 259 -10.75 -10.86 -7.17
CA PRO A 259 -9.79 -11.38 -8.12
C PRO A 259 -9.23 -12.71 -7.59
N LEU A 260 -8.96 -13.66 -8.45
CA LEU A 260 -8.49 -15.00 -8.09
C LEU A 260 -7.04 -14.96 -7.60
N PRO A 261 -6.70 -15.86 -6.69
CA PRO A 261 -7.43 -16.57 -5.64
C PRO A 261 -7.21 -15.85 -4.31
N LEU A 262 -8.25 -15.40 -3.66
CA LEU A 262 -8.14 -14.53 -2.49
C LEU A 262 -8.43 -15.20 -1.15
N THR A 263 -7.91 -16.37 -0.94
CA THR A 263 -7.85 -16.95 0.41
C THR A 263 -6.53 -16.56 1.06
N THR A 264 -6.45 -15.37 1.65
CA THR A 264 -5.21 -14.82 2.20
C THR A 264 -5.26 -14.56 3.69
N HIS A 265 -4.09 -14.65 4.33
CA HIS A 265 -3.89 -14.31 5.74
C HIS A 265 -2.50 -13.69 5.97
N SER A 266 -2.26 -13.12 7.14
CA SER A 266 -0.98 -12.48 7.50
C SER A 266 -0.56 -11.36 6.56
N HIS A 267 -1.52 -10.79 5.84
CA HIS A 267 -1.36 -9.60 5.02
C HIS A 267 -1.55 -8.34 5.87
N SER A 268 -1.11 -7.20 5.37
CA SER A 268 -1.51 -5.91 5.94
C SER A 268 -2.56 -5.24 5.06
N ALA A 269 -3.35 -4.36 5.67
CA ALA A 269 -4.21 -3.46 4.92
C ALA A 269 -4.19 -2.05 5.48
N THR A 270 -4.26 -1.08 4.59
CA THR A 270 -4.30 0.35 4.93
C THR A 270 -5.35 1.05 4.08
N LEU A 271 -6.12 1.93 4.70
CA LEU A 271 -7.08 2.76 3.98
C LEU A 271 -6.37 3.98 3.37
N VAL A 272 -6.48 4.15 2.05
CA VAL A 272 -5.97 5.30 1.30
C VAL A 272 -7.16 5.97 0.63
N GLY A 273 -7.64 7.06 1.19
CA GLY A 273 -8.89 7.67 0.76
C GLY A 273 -10.08 6.72 0.95
N ASN A 274 -10.68 6.26 -0.14
CA ASN A 274 -11.77 5.28 -0.11
C ASN A 274 -11.32 3.85 -0.48
N TYR A 275 -10.02 3.63 -0.66
CA TYR A 275 -9.48 2.38 -1.13
C TYR A 275 -8.77 1.62 0.00
N MET A 276 -9.15 0.38 0.21
CA MET A 276 -8.43 -0.55 1.10
C MET A 276 -7.33 -1.22 0.30
N PHE A 277 -6.09 -0.87 0.60
CA PHE A 277 -4.89 -1.46 0.02
C PHE A 277 -4.52 -2.70 0.80
N ILE A 278 -4.56 -3.85 0.18
CA ILE A 278 -4.30 -5.17 0.76
C ILE A 278 -2.98 -5.66 0.18
N ASN A 279 -2.00 -5.91 1.06
CA ASN A 279 -0.63 -6.07 0.62
C ASN A 279 0.00 -7.32 1.20
N PHE A 280 0.67 -8.08 0.34
CA PHE A 280 1.45 -9.26 0.69
C PHE A 280 0.61 -10.33 1.42
N GLY A 281 1.21 -11.07 2.34
CA GLY A 281 0.54 -12.16 3.06
C GLY A 281 0.83 -13.53 2.46
N GLU A 282 0.16 -14.52 3.01
CA GLU A 282 0.19 -15.91 2.53
C GLU A 282 -1.17 -16.29 1.95
N ILE A 283 -1.15 -17.17 0.96
CA ILE A 283 -2.33 -17.64 0.23
C ILE A 283 -2.53 -19.12 0.50
N TYR A 284 -3.77 -19.56 0.49
CA TYR A 284 -4.14 -20.96 0.48
C TYR A 284 -4.61 -21.42 -0.90
N PRO A 285 -4.23 -22.63 -1.33
CA PRO A 285 -3.21 -23.51 -0.74
C PRO A 285 -1.80 -22.94 -0.92
N LYS A 286 -0.91 -23.23 0.03
CA LYS A 286 0.47 -22.68 0.05
C LYS A 286 1.34 -23.00 -1.19
N ASN A 287 0.94 -23.96 -2.00
CA ASN A 287 1.70 -24.49 -3.13
C ASN A 287 1.15 -24.10 -4.51
N ASP A 288 0.27 -23.10 -4.58
CA ASP A 288 -0.24 -22.68 -5.88
C ASP A 288 0.80 -21.83 -6.63
N SER A 289 1.51 -22.50 -7.55
CA SER A 289 2.54 -21.91 -8.40
C SER A 289 1.98 -20.94 -9.46
N LEU A 290 0.66 -20.87 -9.60
CA LEU A 290 -0.01 -19.99 -10.58
C LEU A 290 -0.19 -18.56 -10.07
N ILE A 291 0.08 -18.31 -8.79
CA ILE A 291 -0.10 -16.99 -8.20
C ILE A 291 1.17 -16.20 -8.34
N GLN A 292 1.12 -15.15 -9.15
CA GLN A 292 2.20 -14.18 -9.24
C GLN A 292 2.32 -13.42 -7.92
N LYS A 293 3.55 -13.33 -7.42
CA LYS A 293 3.91 -12.52 -6.26
C LYS A 293 4.81 -11.36 -6.74
N PRO A 294 4.75 -10.19 -6.14
CA PRO A 294 4.15 -9.84 -4.86
C PRO A 294 2.63 -9.64 -4.96
N PHE A 295 2.00 -10.00 -3.88
CA PHE A 295 0.57 -9.97 -3.72
C PHE A 295 0.11 -8.55 -3.34
N PHE A 296 -0.69 -7.94 -4.19
CA PHE A 296 -1.16 -6.57 -4.00
C PHE A 296 -2.54 -6.40 -4.61
N TYR A 297 -3.50 -5.97 -3.81
CA TYR A 297 -4.87 -5.73 -4.25
C TYR A 297 -5.41 -4.43 -3.68
N ILE A 298 -6.33 -3.82 -4.40
CA ILE A 298 -7.05 -2.63 -3.96
C ILE A 298 -8.54 -2.91 -4.04
N LEU A 299 -9.24 -2.68 -2.93
CA LEU A 299 -10.69 -2.75 -2.83
C LEU A 299 -11.26 -1.34 -2.68
N ASP A 300 -12.19 -0.94 -3.55
CA ASP A 300 -12.96 0.27 -3.32
C ASP A 300 -13.98 0.01 -2.20
N ALA A 301 -13.76 0.61 -1.04
CA ALA A 301 -14.59 0.40 0.14
C ALA A 301 -16.00 1.01 0.05
N ARG A 302 -16.30 1.78 -1.00
CA ARG A 302 -17.64 2.37 -1.23
C ARG A 302 -18.62 1.34 -1.78
N ASN A 303 -18.16 0.54 -2.73
CA ASN A 303 -18.97 -0.42 -3.49
C ASN A 303 -18.41 -1.84 -3.48
N PHE A 304 -17.29 -2.07 -2.81
CA PHE A 304 -16.59 -3.36 -2.68
C PHE A 304 -16.14 -3.94 -4.02
N ALA A 305 -15.86 -3.08 -5.01
CA ALA A 305 -15.28 -3.48 -6.28
C ALA A 305 -13.76 -3.56 -6.20
N TRP A 306 -13.17 -4.56 -6.86
CA TRP A 306 -11.74 -4.67 -7.00
C TRP A 306 -11.23 -3.73 -8.09
N VAL A 307 -10.07 -3.12 -7.84
CA VAL A 307 -9.47 -2.09 -8.68
C VAL A 307 -8.19 -2.64 -9.28
N GLU A 308 -8.13 -2.71 -10.60
CA GLU A 308 -6.94 -3.12 -11.34
C GLU A 308 -6.03 -1.94 -11.67
N GLN A 309 -6.63 -0.78 -11.94
CA GLN A 309 -5.92 0.46 -12.19
C GLN A 309 -6.25 1.45 -11.07
N TYR A 310 -5.26 1.78 -10.26
CA TYR A 310 -5.40 2.78 -9.21
C TYR A 310 -5.27 4.19 -9.77
N GLU A 311 -6.25 5.00 -9.48
CA GLU A 311 -6.24 6.44 -9.77
C GLU A 311 -6.38 7.21 -8.46
N PRO A 312 -5.37 8.00 -8.07
CA PRO A 312 -5.47 8.84 -6.88
C PRO A 312 -6.60 9.86 -7.07
N ARG A 313 -7.31 10.14 -6.00
CA ARG A 313 -8.36 11.16 -6.05
C ARG A 313 -7.74 12.49 -6.47
N SER A 314 -8.09 12.97 -7.65
CA SER A 314 -7.69 14.30 -8.09
C SER A 314 -8.27 15.33 -7.11
N THR A 315 -7.41 16.08 -6.45
CA THR A 315 -7.80 17.28 -5.69
C THR A 315 -8.16 18.43 -6.62
N ASN A 316 -8.10 18.18 -7.93
CA ASN A 316 -8.35 19.17 -8.95
C ASN A 316 -9.85 19.26 -9.27
N SER A 317 -10.37 20.46 -9.22
CA SER A 317 -11.71 20.80 -9.68
C SER A 317 -11.92 20.40 -11.17
N PRO A 318 -13.17 20.24 -11.63
CA PRO A 318 -13.50 19.88 -13.02
C PRO A 318 -12.84 20.76 -14.10
N ASP A 319 -12.38 21.98 -13.74
CA ASP A 319 -11.68 22.90 -14.64
C ASP A 319 -10.30 22.43 -15.11
N ASN A 320 -9.59 21.64 -14.30
CA ASN A 320 -8.25 21.16 -14.70
C ASN A 320 -8.30 19.99 -15.68
N ALA A 321 -9.32 19.14 -15.62
CA ALA A 321 -9.53 18.09 -16.62
C ALA A 321 -9.82 18.70 -18.00
N LYS A 322 -10.59 19.79 -18.07
CA LYS A 322 -10.82 20.54 -19.31
C LYS A 322 -9.54 21.17 -19.83
N LYS A 323 -8.69 21.75 -18.98
CA LYS A 323 -7.40 22.32 -19.37
C LYS A 323 -6.44 21.29 -19.94
N ILE A 324 -6.35 20.11 -19.33
CA ILE A 324 -5.49 19.02 -19.82
C ILE A 324 -5.95 18.53 -21.18
N ASN A 325 -7.26 18.34 -21.39
CA ASN A 325 -7.81 17.93 -22.68
C ASN A 325 -7.61 19.01 -23.76
N ILE A 326 -7.68 20.29 -23.41
CA ILE A 326 -7.39 21.40 -24.33
C ILE A 326 -5.90 21.40 -24.71
N ILE A 327 -4.99 21.23 -23.77
CA ILE A 327 -3.54 21.20 -24.05
C ILE A 327 -3.20 19.99 -24.92
N LEU A 328 -3.77 18.81 -24.66
CA LEU A 328 -3.57 17.61 -25.46
C LEU A 328 -4.11 17.83 -26.90
N GLY A 329 -5.28 18.43 -27.04
CA GLY A 329 -5.87 18.79 -28.33
C GLY A 329 -4.99 19.77 -29.15
N ILE A 330 -4.41 20.76 -28.46
CA ILE A 330 -3.49 21.73 -29.09
C ILE A 330 -2.21 21.04 -29.59
N VAL A 331 -1.59 20.18 -28.77
CA VAL A 331 -0.35 19.46 -29.13
C VAL A 331 -0.60 18.54 -30.33
N VAL A 332 -1.70 17.77 -30.31
CA VAL A 332 -2.07 16.91 -31.46
C VAL A 332 -2.38 17.75 -32.70
N GLY A 333 -3.10 18.85 -32.56
CA GLY A 333 -3.41 19.77 -33.67
C GLY A 333 -2.14 20.34 -34.32
N PHE A 334 -1.18 20.84 -33.54
CA PHE A 334 0.09 21.35 -34.07
C PHE A 334 0.91 20.24 -34.76
N SER A 335 0.88 19.01 -34.26
CA SER A 335 1.58 17.88 -34.87
C SER A 335 1.01 17.56 -36.27
N VAL A 336 -0.32 17.54 -36.42
CA VAL A 336 -1.01 17.28 -37.69
C VAL A 336 -0.73 18.39 -38.72
N VAL A 337 -0.81 19.68 -38.30
CA VAL A 337 -0.52 20.81 -39.15
C VAL A 337 0.94 20.80 -39.63
N SER A 338 1.87 20.49 -38.74
CA SER A 338 3.31 20.40 -39.07
C SER A 338 3.59 19.30 -40.09
N ILE A 339 2.94 18.14 -39.97
CA ILE A 339 3.07 17.02 -40.91
C ILE A 339 2.46 17.41 -42.26
N ALA A 340 1.29 18.03 -42.28
CA ALA A 340 0.66 18.48 -43.52
C ALA A 340 1.49 19.55 -44.24
N ALA A 341 2.05 20.52 -43.52
CA ALA A 341 2.94 21.55 -44.07
C ALA A 341 4.22 20.95 -44.66
N TYR A 342 4.80 19.94 -43.97
CA TYR A 342 5.98 19.22 -44.46
C TYR A 342 5.70 18.41 -45.72
N LEU A 343 4.57 17.72 -45.80
CA LEU A 343 4.15 16.96 -46.99
C LEU A 343 3.83 17.91 -48.16
N GLY A 344 3.17 19.01 -47.90
CA GLY A 344 2.93 20.08 -48.89
C GLY A 344 4.23 20.64 -49.43
N TYR A 345 5.17 21.03 -48.58
CA TYR A 345 6.50 21.49 -49.00
C TYR A 345 7.24 20.45 -49.85
N LYS A 346 7.19 19.20 -49.50
CA LYS A 346 7.83 18.10 -50.24
C LYS A 346 7.19 17.93 -51.64
N TYR A 347 5.87 18.05 -51.70
CA TYR A 347 5.11 18.00 -52.97
C TYR A 347 5.47 19.16 -53.89
N PHE A 348 5.46 20.40 -53.41
CA PHE A 348 5.82 21.58 -54.20
C PHE A 348 7.30 21.54 -54.66
N LYS A 349 8.19 21.09 -53.82
CA LYS A 349 9.59 20.92 -54.20
C LYS A 349 9.76 19.89 -55.35
N LYS A 350 8.98 18.81 -55.31
CA LYS A 350 9.00 17.77 -56.37
C LYS A 350 8.43 18.35 -57.69
N GLN A 351 7.37 19.12 -57.64
CA GLN A 351 6.81 19.77 -58.84
C GLN A 351 7.77 20.80 -59.42
N LYS A 352 8.46 21.60 -58.60
CA LYS A 352 9.45 22.58 -59.09
C LYS A 352 10.60 21.90 -59.81
N VAL A 353 11.10 20.77 -59.31
CA VAL A 353 12.12 19.97 -59.94
C VAL A 353 11.61 19.43 -61.31
N HIS A 354 10.36 18.94 -61.36
CA HIS A 354 9.77 18.42 -62.59
C HIS A 354 9.62 19.52 -63.67
N ARG A 355 9.16 20.72 -63.34
CA ARG A 355 9.05 21.86 -64.26
C ARG A 355 10.41 22.28 -64.78
N HIS A 356 11.46 22.33 -63.98
CA HIS A 356 12.81 22.65 -64.44
C HIS A 356 13.38 21.58 -65.38
N ALA A 357 13.05 20.30 -65.12
CA ALA A 357 13.46 19.20 -66.01
C ALA A 357 12.73 19.22 -67.37
N GLU A 358 11.45 19.65 -67.42
CA GLU A 358 10.70 19.85 -68.67
C GLU A 358 11.21 21.05 -69.45
N GLN A 359 11.47 22.18 -68.78
CA GLN A 359 12.07 23.35 -69.43
C GLN A 359 13.46 23.07 -70.03
N ALA A 360 14.28 22.30 -69.33
CA ALA A 360 15.58 21.87 -69.84
C ALA A 360 15.47 20.97 -71.08
N LYS A 361 14.45 20.11 -71.18
CA LYS A 361 14.19 19.29 -72.37
C LYS A 361 13.75 20.11 -73.57
N HIS A 362 12.95 21.21 -73.36
CA HIS A 362 12.55 22.12 -74.44
C HIS A 362 13.72 22.94 -75.00
N CYS A 363 14.71 23.30 -74.18
CA CYS A 363 15.90 24.02 -74.64
C CYS A 363 16.85 23.20 -75.49
N VAL A 364 16.82 21.86 -75.39
CA VAL A 364 17.71 20.94 -76.10
C VAL A 364 17.13 20.56 -77.51
N SER A 365 15.85 20.83 -77.75
CA SER A 365 15.21 20.49 -79.05
C SER A 365 15.27 21.64 -80.13
N TYR A 366 15.98 22.72 -79.86
CA TYR A 366 16.14 23.86 -80.79
C TYR A 366 17.59 24.16 -81.22
N ASN A 367 18.46 23.17 -81.09
CA ASN A 367 19.81 23.23 -81.73
C ASN A 367 20.00 22.12 -82.74
#